data_00e9a741887d2826c58d297b7984c194
#
_entry.id   00e9a741887d2826c58d297b7984c194
#
_cell.length_a   1.000
_cell.length_b   1.000
_cell.length_c   1.000
_cell.angle_alpha   90.00
_cell.angle_beta   90.00
_cell.angle_gamma   90.00
#
_symmetry.space_group_name_H-M   'P 1'
#
loop_
_entity.id
_entity.type
_entity.pdbx_description
1 polymer ?
#
loop_
_entity_poly.entity_id
_entity_poly.type
_entity_poly.pdbx_seq_one_letter_code
_entity_poly.pdbx_strand_id
1 'polypeptide(L)'
;MRKLSSVITALFIILAAALGWFLPIIDFDAYDKFSEGMQKDLEIQQINLSYRNDLAMNQKISVANLDFDYAGVEIDKGIFVQEEELAKIVGDFLADFTGYRFNVAENWYAAPMLVNLTNNRGTIVIWAVNVYLDRNWEADFLVDDKTGAILRCGFYGDPAYWDDLVHGIDDSADQYQFLSDKFRTAIYNHYSSRLNAKIVTYHLVDNEYFEDSATYLFIFKDDKNYTFELSVHFTIPSGMIYTN
;
A
#
# COMPACT_ATOMS: atom_id res chain seq x y z
N MET A 1 -5.59 -66.16 -36.61
CA MET A 1 -5.15 -65.21 -35.57
C MET A 1 -4.62 -63.85 -36.09
N ARG A 2 -3.86 -63.77 -37.18
CA ARG A 2 -3.33 -62.48 -37.70
C ARG A 2 -4.38 -61.40 -38.09
N LYS A 3 -5.55 -61.89 -38.69
CA LYS A 3 -6.62 -60.95 -39.10
C LYS A 3 -7.35 -60.25 -37.92
N LEU A 4 -7.45 -60.93 -36.77
CA LEU A 4 -8.11 -60.40 -35.59
C LEU A 4 -7.25 -59.31 -34.92
N SER A 5 -5.94 -59.50 -34.89
CA SER A 5 -4.98 -58.52 -34.38
C SER A 5 -5.02 -57.22 -35.16
N SER A 6 -5.08 -57.28 -36.51
CA SER A 6 -5.10 -56.06 -37.33
C SER A 6 -6.41 -55.28 -37.20
N VAL A 7 -7.54 -55.96 -36.98
CA VAL A 7 -8.83 -55.26 -36.70
C VAL A 7 -8.83 -54.57 -35.37
N ILE A 8 -8.28 -55.17 -34.31
CA ILE A 8 -8.17 -54.60 -32.98
C ILE A 8 -7.23 -53.37 -33.03
N THR A 9 -6.10 -53.47 -33.73
CA THR A 9 -5.18 -52.33 -33.87
C THR A 9 -5.83 -51.17 -34.63
N ALA A 10 -6.56 -51.42 -35.70
CA ALA A 10 -7.27 -50.39 -36.45
C ALA A 10 -8.36 -49.72 -35.60
N LEU A 11 -9.06 -50.47 -34.76
CA LEU A 11 -10.06 -49.94 -33.85
C LEU A 11 -9.46 -49.04 -32.77
N PHE A 12 -8.29 -49.42 -32.24
CA PHE A 12 -7.55 -48.60 -31.29
C PHE A 12 -7.05 -47.24 -31.89
N ILE A 13 -6.58 -47.28 -33.13
CA ILE A 13 -6.13 -46.07 -33.85
C ILE A 13 -7.32 -45.13 -34.09
N ILE A 14 -8.47 -45.67 -34.51
CA ILE A 14 -9.67 -44.85 -34.72
C ILE A 14 -10.16 -44.25 -33.40
N LEU A 15 -10.16 -45.04 -32.32
CA LEU A 15 -10.54 -44.57 -30.99
C LEU A 15 -9.60 -43.46 -30.47
N ALA A 16 -8.28 -43.64 -30.63
CA ALA A 16 -7.28 -42.64 -30.24
C ALA A 16 -7.41 -41.34 -31.06
N ALA A 17 -7.67 -41.44 -32.37
CA ALA A 17 -7.92 -40.29 -33.23
C ALA A 17 -9.22 -39.57 -32.85
N ALA A 18 -10.30 -40.31 -32.55
CA ALA A 18 -11.54 -39.72 -32.08
C ALA A 18 -11.37 -39.01 -30.72
N LEU A 19 -10.71 -39.64 -29.74
CA LEU A 19 -10.42 -39.03 -28.44
C LEU A 19 -9.51 -37.82 -28.59
N GLY A 20 -8.48 -37.87 -29.42
CA GLY A 20 -7.60 -36.71 -29.67
C GLY A 20 -8.31 -35.53 -30.33
N TRP A 21 -9.37 -35.80 -31.09
CA TRP A 21 -10.19 -34.74 -31.71
C TRP A 21 -11.22 -34.15 -30.75
N PHE A 22 -11.83 -34.98 -29.90
CA PHE A 22 -12.91 -34.53 -28.99
C PHE A 22 -12.41 -33.97 -27.67
N LEU A 23 -11.26 -34.44 -27.14
CA LEU A 23 -10.73 -33.96 -25.87
C LEU A 23 -10.44 -32.45 -25.85
N PRO A 24 -9.82 -31.84 -26.88
CA PRO A 24 -9.63 -30.39 -26.89
C PRO A 24 -10.94 -29.61 -26.89
N ILE A 25 -11.97 -30.10 -27.61
CA ILE A 25 -13.27 -29.41 -27.68
C ILE A 25 -13.98 -29.45 -26.33
N ILE A 26 -13.92 -30.57 -25.62
CA ILE A 26 -14.49 -30.69 -24.26
C ILE A 26 -13.77 -29.81 -23.26
N ASP A 27 -12.43 -29.67 -23.39
CA ASP A 27 -11.61 -28.85 -22.49
C ASP A 27 -11.87 -27.36 -22.74
N PHE A 28 -12.05 -26.96 -24.01
CA PHE A 28 -12.45 -25.59 -24.36
C PHE A 28 -13.86 -25.25 -23.86
N ASP A 29 -14.83 -26.10 -24.02
CA ASP A 29 -16.20 -25.89 -23.52
C ASP A 29 -16.25 -25.84 -21.98
N ALA A 30 -15.43 -26.62 -21.30
CA ALA A 30 -15.31 -26.60 -19.85
C ALA A 30 -14.64 -25.33 -19.38
N TYR A 31 -13.60 -24.85 -20.10
CA TYR A 31 -12.89 -23.58 -19.80
C TYR A 31 -13.81 -22.38 -20.04
N ASP A 32 -14.56 -22.34 -21.14
CA ASP A 32 -15.50 -21.26 -21.44
C ASP A 32 -16.64 -21.21 -20.40
N LYS A 33 -17.19 -22.36 -20.00
CA LYS A 33 -18.20 -22.40 -18.92
C LYS A 33 -17.63 -22.00 -17.57
N PHE A 34 -16.38 -22.32 -17.29
CA PHE A 34 -15.69 -21.88 -16.08
C PHE A 34 -15.43 -20.36 -16.12
N SER A 35 -14.99 -19.83 -17.26
CA SER A 35 -14.77 -18.39 -17.47
C SER A 35 -16.08 -17.59 -17.46
N GLU A 36 -17.17 -18.11 -18.04
CA GLU A 36 -18.51 -17.53 -17.96
C GLU A 36 -19.07 -17.59 -16.52
N GLY A 37 -18.79 -18.65 -15.76
CA GLY A 37 -19.11 -18.75 -14.33
C GLY A 37 -18.38 -17.69 -13.51
N MET A 38 -17.06 -17.52 -13.74
CA MET A 38 -16.28 -16.47 -13.11
C MET A 38 -16.75 -15.05 -13.50
N GLN A 39 -17.17 -14.84 -14.75
CA GLN A 39 -17.74 -13.54 -15.16
C GLN A 39 -19.11 -13.27 -14.56
N LYS A 40 -19.89 -14.32 -14.23
CA LYS A 40 -21.18 -14.14 -13.57
C LYS A 40 -21.07 -13.89 -12.07
N ASP A 41 -20.02 -14.41 -11.42
CA ASP A 41 -19.72 -14.13 -10.01
C ASP A 41 -18.97 -12.81 -9.80
N LEU A 42 -18.39 -12.24 -10.85
CA LEU A 42 -18.11 -10.83 -10.94
C LEU A 42 -19.44 -10.08 -11.19
N GLU A 43 -20.39 -10.17 -10.26
CA GLU A 43 -21.30 -9.05 -10.10
C GLU A 43 -20.39 -7.81 -10.05
N ILE A 44 -20.48 -7.02 -11.11
CA ILE A 44 -19.94 -5.66 -11.11
C ILE A 44 -20.68 -5.04 -9.94
N GLN A 45 -20.04 -5.08 -8.76
CA GLN A 45 -20.52 -4.29 -7.63
C GLN A 45 -20.61 -2.90 -8.22
N GLN A 46 -21.83 -2.39 -8.37
CA GLN A 46 -22.03 -1.05 -8.86
C GLN A 46 -21.14 -0.20 -7.97
N ILE A 47 -19.99 0.23 -8.52
CA ILE A 47 -19.09 1.13 -7.83
C ILE A 47 -19.97 2.33 -7.55
N ASN A 48 -20.37 2.46 -6.31
CA ASN A 48 -21.16 3.60 -5.91
C ASN A 48 -20.20 4.80 -5.95
N LEU A 49 -20.17 5.47 -7.11
CA LEU A 49 -19.35 6.64 -7.37
C LEU A 49 -19.76 7.86 -6.52
N SER A 50 -20.58 7.65 -5.48
CA SER A 50 -20.80 8.70 -4.49
C SER A 50 -19.49 8.91 -3.73
N TYR A 51 -18.68 9.80 -4.28
CA TYR A 51 -17.42 10.24 -3.68
C TYR A 51 -17.72 10.87 -2.30
N ARG A 52 -17.26 10.23 -1.23
CA ARG A 52 -17.43 10.73 0.12
C ARG A 52 -16.18 11.44 0.60
N ASN A 53 -16.29 12.74 0.62
CA ASN A 53 -15.24 13.65 1.10
C ASN A 53 -15.26 13.89 2.62
N ASP A 54 -16.25 13.40 3.32
CA ASP A 54 -16.57 13.75 4.70
C ASP A 54 -16.07 12.74 5.75
N LEU A 55 -15.28 11.74 5.32
CA LEU A 55 -14.70 10.79 6.23
C LEU A 55 -13.71 11.47 7.18
N ALA A 56 -13.82 11.13 8.45
CA ALA A 56 -12.84 11.52 9.45
C ALA A 56 -11.47 10.87 9.18
N MET A 57 -10.39 11.49 9.64
CA MET A 57 -9.02 11.04 9.35
C MET A 57 -8.77 9.60 9.84
N ASN A 58 -9.25 9.23 11.01
CA ASN A 58 -9.16 7.86 11.54
C ASN A 58 -9.81 6.82 10.62
N GLN A 59 -10.92 7.16 9.95
CA GLN A 59 -11.58 6.27 9.00
C GLN A 59 -10.74 6.13 7.72
N LYS A 60 -10.11 7.22 7.24
CA LYS A 60 -9.23 7.20 6.08
C LYS A 60 -7.96 6.39 6.35
N ILE A 61 -7.34 6.56 7.52
CA ILE A 61 -6.19 5.75 7.95
C ILE A 61 -6.58 4.28 8.05
N SER A 62 -7.74 3.96 8.61
CA SER A 62 -8.24 2.59 8.66
C SER A 62 -8.41 1.98 7.27
N VAL A 63 -8.88 2.76 6.29
CA VAL A 63 -8.99 2.30 4.89
C VAL A 63 -7.61 2.10 4.27
N ALA A 64 -6.65 2.98 4.55
CA ALA A 64 -5.28 2.88 4.06
C ALA A 64 -4.54 1.64 4.60
N ASN A 65 -4.95 1.13 5.76
CA ASN A 65 -4.39 -0.08 6.38
C ASN A 65 -5.08 -1.38 5.93
N LEU A 66 -6.16 -1.28 5.13
CA LEU A 66 -6.72 -2.46 4.46
C LEU A 66 -5.80 -2.88 3.31
N ASP A 67 -5.85 -4.17 2.98
CA ASP A 67 -5.05 -4.72 1.88
C ASP A 67 -5.55 -4.14 0.54
N PHE A 68 -4.79 -3.20 -0.03
CA PHE A 68 -5.17 -2.42 -1.22
C PHE A 68 -5.27 -3.25 -2.49
N ASP A 69 -4.64 -4.41 -2.55
CA ASP A 69 -4.59 -5.24 -3.77
C ASP A 69 -5.97 -5.73 -4.23
N TYR A 70 -6.99 -5.61 -3.37
CA TYR A 70 -8.34 -6.09 -3.68
C TYR A 70 -9.44 -5.02 -3.68
N ALA A 71 -9.16 -3.79 -3.28
CA ALA A 71 -10.19 -2.78 -3.05
C ALA A 71 -10.08 -1.51 -3.90
N GLY A 72 -8.97 -1.31 -4.60
CA GLY A 72 -8.67 -0.09 -5.35
C GLY A 72 -8.62 -0.31 -6.86
N VAL A 73 -9.08 0.67 -7.61
CA VAL A 73 -8.95 0.75 -9.08
C VAL A 73 -8.15 1.99 -9.41
N GLU A 74 -7.06 1.82 -10.16
CA GLU A 74 -6.28 2.95 -10.66
C GLU A 74 -7.13 3.82 -11.60
N ILE A 75 -7.04 5.14 -11.44
CA ILE A 75 -7.72 6.12 -12.28
C ILE A 75 -6.69 7.06 -12.92
N ASP A 76 -7.08 7.74 -13.99
CA ASP A 76 -6.15 8.54 -14.79
C ASP A 76 -5.54 9.74 -14.03
N LYS A 77 -6.25 10.28 -13.04
CA LYS A 77 -5.81 11.47 -12.26
C LYS A 77 -6.54 11.58 -10.93
N GLY A 78 -5.91 12.24 -9.97
CA GLY A 78 -6.55 12.67 -8.72
C GLY A 78 -7.65 13.72 -8.97
N ILE A 79 -8.49 13.93 -7.99
CA ILE A 79 -9.60 14.88 -8.06
C ILE A 79 -9.16 16.26 -7.51
N PHE A 80 -8.40 16.30 -6.43
CA PHE A 80 -8.02 17.52 -5.72
C PHE A 80 -6.51 17.76 -5.75
N VAL A 81 -5.71 16.78 -5.34
CA VAL A 81 -4.26 16.87 -5.36
C VAL A 81 -3.75 16.53 -6.75
N GLN A 82 -2.93 17.42 -7.31
CA GLN A 82 -2.27 17.18 -8.59
C GLN A 82 -0.88 16.56 -8.35
N GLU A 83 -0.33 15.93 -9.38
CA GLU A 83 0.92 15.19 -9.32
C GLU A 83 2.10 16.06 -8.85
N GLU A 84 2.20 17.31 -9.33
CA GLU A 84 3.25 18.24 -8.91
C GLU A 84 3.15 18.63 -7.43
N GLU A 85 1.91 18.81 -6.94
CA GLU A 85 1.68 19.05 -5.51
C GLU A 85 2.01 17.81 -4.68
N LEU A 86 1.65 16.63 -5.18
CA LEU A 86 1.96 15.36 -4.52
C LEU A 86 3.46 15.14 -4.39
N ALA A 87 4.25 15.40 -5.44
CA ALA A 87 5.70 15.33 -5.41
C ALA A 87 6.30 16.24 -4.33
N LYS A 88 5.73 17.46 -4.19
CA LYS A 88 6.13 18.39 -3.13
C LYS A 88 5.76 17.88 -1.75
N ILE A 89 4.55 17.34 -1.56
CA ILE A 89 4.10 16.78 -0.28
C ILE A 89 5.08 15.71 0.22
N VAL A 90 5.37 14.75 -0.64
CA VAL A 90 6.26 13.63 -0.32
C VAL A 90 7.70 14.11 -0.12
N GLY A 91 8.18 15.02 -0.98
CA GLY A 91 9.52 15.59 -0.88
C GLY A 91 9.74 16.39 0.38
N ASP A 92 8.78 17.21 0.80
CA ASP A 92 8.85 18.00 2.05
C ASP A 92 8.87 17.05 3.28
N PHE A 93 8.02 16.01 3.29
CA PHE A 93 8.02 15.02 4.37
C PHE A 93 9.36 14.27 4.46
N LEU A 94 9.88 13.81 3.33
CA LEU A 94 11.18 13.14 3.27
C LEU A 94 12.30 14.06 3.77
N ALA A 95 12.29 15.32 3.37
CA ALA A 95 13.30 16.30 3.83
C ALA A 95 13.22 16.55 5.33
N ASP A 96 12.02 16.66 5.90
CA ASP A 96 11.82 16.86 7.33
C ASP A 96 12.27 15.64 8.14
N PHE A 97 12.02 14.42 7.62
CA PHE A 97 12.39 13.19 8.30
C PHE A 97 13.89 12.89 8.19
N THR A 98 14.42 12.89 6.97
CA THR A 98 15.81 12.45 6.72
C THR A 98 16.84 13.58 6.88
N GLY A 99 16.42 14.82 6.71
CA GLY A 99 17.32 15.99 6.59
C GLY A 99 17.86 16.18 5.17
N TYR A 100 17.54 15.30 4.21
CA TYR A 100 17.99 15.37 2.81
C TYR A 100 16.83 15.74 1.88
N ARG A 101 17.13 16.56 0.88
CA ARG A 101 16.16 16.89 -0.17
C ARG A 101 16.32 15.96 -1.36
N PHE A 102 15.27 15.26 -1.68
CA PHE A 102 15.20 14.36 -2.83
C PHE A 102 14.43 15.03 -3.97
N ASN A 103 14.85 14.79 -5.21
CA ASN A 103 14.05 15.13 -6.38
C ASN A 103 13.05 13.99 -6.65
N VAL A 104 11.96 13.98 -5.90
CA VAL A 104 10.97 12.91 -5.93
C VAL A 104 10.43 12.66 -7.33
N ALA A 105 10.17 13.72 -8.10
CA ALA A 105 9.57 13.63 -9.43
C ALA A 105 10.44 12.92 -10.49
N GLU A 106 11.75 12.73 -10.25
CA GLU A 106 12.63 12.03 -11.19
C GLU A 106 12.66 10.52 -10.98
N ASN A 107 12.38 10.04 -9.76
CA ASN A 107 12.54 8.63 -9.39
C ASN A 107 11.33 8.15 -8.58
N TRP A 108 10.14 8.29 -9.12
CA TRP A 108 8.93 7.87 -8.44
C TRP A 108 7.91 7.23 -9.38
N TYR A 109 6.99 6.50 -8.77
CA TYR A 109 5.74 6.09 -9.37
C TYR A 109 4.60 6.60 -8.50
N ALA A 110 3.61 7.24 -9.10
CA ALA A 110 2.44 7.73 -8.37
C ALA A 110 1.18 7.41 -9.17
N ALA A 111 0.22 6.77 -8.53
CA ALA A 111 -1.06 6.42 -9.14
C ALA A 111 -2.22 6.78 -8.20
N PRO A 112 -3.22 7.52 -8.67
CA PRO A 112 -4.43 7.75 -7.89
C PRO A 112 -5.33 6.51 -7.97
N MET A 113 -5.73 6.00 -6.79
CA MET A 113 -6.53 4.81 -6.61
C MET A 113 -7.92 5.18 -6.12
N LEU A 114 -8.94 4.76 -6.84
CA LEU A 114 -10.33 4.83 -6.38
C LEU A 114 -10.59 3.62 -5.48
N VAL A 115 -10.77 3.87 -4.18
CA VAL A 115 -10.98 2.83 -3.18
C VAL A 115 -12.44 2.81 -2.76
N ASN A 116 -13.06 1.64 -2.87
CA ASN A 116 -14.43 1.43 -2.44
C ASN A 116 -14.47 1.08 -0.95
N LEU A 117 -15.31 1.80 -0.22
CA LEU A 117 -15.51 1.55 1.20
C LEU A 117 -16.42 0.32 1.40
N THR A 118 -16.03 -0.56 2.29
CA THR A 118 -16.85 -1.73 2.64
C THR A 118 -18.28 -1.32 3.01
N ASN A 119 -19.26 -2.12 2.59
CA ASN A 119 -20.70 -1.90 2.79
C ASN A 119 -21.31 -0.73 1.97
N ASN A 120 -20.81 -0.46 0.77
CA ASN A 120 -21.38 0.57 -0.12
C ASN A 120 -21.48 1.98 0.51
N ARG A 121 -20.57 2.30 1.44
CA ARG A 121 -20.53 3.60 2.11
C ARG A 121 -19.95 4.73 1.26
N GLY A 122 -19.55 4.44 0.03
CA GLY A 122 -18.98 5.40 -0.91
C GLY A 122 -17.55 5.05 -1.31
N THR A 123 -16.91 5.95 -2.03
CA THR A 123 -15.55 5.81 -2.52
C THR A 123 -14.69 6.99 -2.06
N ILE A 124 -13.41 6.74 -1.85
CA ILE A 124 -12.39 7.79 -1.65
C ILE A 124 -11.31 7.62 -2.70
N VAL A 125 -10.57 8.69 -2.98
CA VAL A 125 -9.37 8.63 -3.81
C VAL A 125 -8.15 8.76 -2.91
N ILE A 126 -7.22 7.84 -3.09
CA ILE A 126 -5.94 7.81 -2.38
C ILE A 126 -4.84 7.69 -3.42
N TRP A 127 -3.80 8.50 -3.30
CA TRP A 127 -2.60 8.36 -4.09
C TRP A 127 -1.69 7.28 -3.50
N ALA A 128 -1.36 6.26 -4.30
CA ALA A 128 -0.30 5.31 -4.01
C ALA A 128 0.99 5.83 -4.65
N VAL A 129 2.01 6.03 -3.82
CA VAL A 129 3.28 6.63 -4.25
C VAL A 129 4.44 5.76 -3.82
N ASN A 130 5.29 5.38 -4.75
CA ASN A 130 6.56 4.73 -4.49
C ASN A 130 7.69 5.64 -4.95
N VAL A 131 8.64 5.92 -4.07
CA VAL A 131 9.80 6.75 -4.34
C VAL A 131 11.05 5.89 -4.26
N TYR A 132 11.83 5.86 -5.32
CA TYR A 132 13.12 5.19 -5.38
C TYR A 132 14.20 6.20 -4.99
N LEU A 133 14.71 6.04 -3.79
CA LEU A 133 15.77 6.89 -3.27
C LEU A 133 17.14 6.29 -3.60
N ASP A 134 18.20 7.08 -3.46
CA ASP A 134 19.56 6.58 -3.70
C ASP A 134 19.91 5.40 -2.79
N ARG A 135 20.83 4.52 -3.23
CA ARG A 135 21.40 3.40 -2.46
C ARG A 135 20.43 2.28 -2.08
N ASN A 136 19.54 1.88 -2.99
CA ASN A 136 18.56 0.82 -2.77
C ASN A 136 17.61 1.10 -1.60
N TRP A 137 17.26 2.33 -1.40
CA TRP A 137 16.28 2.76 -0.44
C TRP A 137 14.99 3.15 -1.14
N GLU A 138 13.87 2.64 -0.64
CA GLU A 138 12.54 2.89 -1.19
C GLU A 138 11.64 3.46 -0.09
N ALA A 139 10.73 4.33 -0.48
CA ALA A 139 9.69 4.81 0.40
C ALA A 139 8.34 4.70 -0.31
N ASP A 140 7.35 4.13 0.37
CA ASP A 140 5.97 4.09 -0.09
C ASP A 140 5.08 5.01 0.75
N PHE A 141 4.11 5.63 0.08
CA PHE A 141 3.14 6.50 0.74
C PHE A 141 1.75 6.23 0.22
N LEU A 142 0.78 6.32 1.12
CA LEU A 142 -0.63 6.48 0.77
C LEU A 142 -1.07 7.86 1.20
N VAL A 143 -1.51 8.67 0.24
CA VAL A 143 -1.84 10.09 0.47
C VAL A 143 -3.30 10.33 0.13
N ASP A 144 -4.03 10.97 1.03
CA ASP A 144 -5.43 11.37 0.80
C ASP A 144 -5.52 12.42 -0.31
N ASP A 145 -6.19 12.11 -1.39
CA ASP A 145 -6.35 13.03 -2.53
C ASP A 145 -7.00 14.36 -2.13
N LYS A 146 -7.88 14.37 -1.12
CA LYS A 146 -8.58 15.60 -0.75
C LYS A 146 -7.73 16.59 0.02
N THR A 147 -6.95 16.11 0.97
CA THR A 147 -6.21 16.97 1.91
C THR A 147 -4.70 16.98 1.66
N GLY A 148 -4.19 16.03 0.91
CA GLY A 148 -2.77 15.76 0.78
C GLY A 148 -2.16 15.18 2.06
N ALA A 149 -2.97 14.68 3.01
CA ALA A 149 -2.47 14.08 4.23
C ALA A 149 -1.92 12.68 3.96
N ILE A 150 -0.75 12.36 4.47
CA ILE A 150 -0.16 11.03 4.43
C ILE A 150 -0.97 10.13 5.39
N LEU A 151 -1.59 9.09 4.85
CA LEU A 151 -2.38 8.12 5.61
C LEU A 151 -1.53 6.95 6.10
N ARG A 152 -0.56 6.55 5.30
CA ARG A 152 0.41 5.50 5.58
C ARG A 152 1.72 5.84 4.89
N CYS A 153 2.83 5.48 5.51
CA CYS A 153 4.14 5.47 4.85
C CYS A 153 4.97 4.29 5.32
N GLY A 154 5.85 3.84 4.45
CA GLY A 154 6.84 2.82 4.71
C GLY A 154 8.19 3.24 4.14
N PHE A 155 9.27 2.78 4.77
CA PHE A 155 10.64 2.99 4.33
C PHE A 155 11.33 1.64 4.39
N TYR A 156 11.97 1.27 3.30
CA TYR A 156 12.61 -0.03 3.13
C TYR A 156 13.97 0.19 2.49
N GLY A 157 15.00 -0.44 3.00
CA GLY A 157 16.29 -0.28 2.38
C GLY A 157 17.45 -0.94 3.08
N ASP A 158 18.64 -0.65 2.58
CA ASP A 158 19.87 -1.15 3.15
C ASP A 158 20.04 -0.61 4.58
N PRO A 159 20.24 -1.48 5.60
CA PRO A 159 20.53 -1.05 6.97
C PRO A 159 21.67 -0.02 7.08
N ALA A 160 22.66 -0.09 6.20
CA ALA A 160 23.78 0.87 6.16
C ALA A 160 23.33 2.33 5.97
N TYR A 161 22.13 2.57 5.41
CA TYR A 161 21.60 3.92 5.30
C TYR A 161 21.08 4.45 6.64
N TRP A 162 20.50 3.58 7.45
CA TRP A 162 20.08 3.93 8.81
C TRP A 162 21.29 4.22 9.68
N ASP A 163 22.39 3.49 9.49
CA ASP A 163 23.66 3.76 10.16
C ASP A 163 24.17 5.18 9.86
N ASP A 164 24.02 5.67 8.63
CA ASP A 164 24.36 7.05 8.28
C ASP A 164 23.46 8.06 9.00
N LEU A 165 22.16 7.76 9.15
CA LEU A 165 21.19 8.65 9.81
C LEU A 165 21.38 8.71 11.33
N VAL A 166 21.73 7.58 11.96
CA VAL A 166 21.97 7.45 13.40
C VAL A 166 23.46 7.51 13.78
N HIS A 167 24.31 7.94 12.85
CA HIS A 167 25.75 7.97 13.03
C HIS A 167 26.19 8.65 14.33
N GLY A 168 27.02 7.95 15.11
CA GLY A 168 27.51 8.43 16.40
C GLY A 168 26.58 8.16 17.59
N ILE A 169 25.51 7.38 17.41
CA ILE A 169 24.63 6.89 18.46
C ILE A 169 24.89 5.40 18.63
N ASP A 170 25.58 5.03 19.71
CA ASP A 170 26.01 3.63 19.93
C ASP A 170 24.92 2.75 20.57
N ASP A 171 24.00 3.35 21.34
CA ASP A 171 22.92 2.64 22.03
C ASP A 171 21.69 2.53 21.15
N SER A 172 21.15 1.30 21.01
CA SER A 172 19.98 1.05 20.15
C SER A 172 18.72 1.79 20.63
N ALA A 173 18.53 1.93 21.94
CA ALA A 173 17.38 2.65 22.49
C ALA A 173 17.47 4.13 22.14
N ASP A 174 18.67 4.73 22.19
CA ASP A 174 18.92 6.10 21.79
C ASP A 174 18.72 6.30 20.27
N GLN A 175 19.10 5.29 19.45
CA GLN A 175 18.83 5.31 18.01
C GLN A 175 17.32 5.33 17.71
N TYR A 176 16.54 4.46 18.36
CA TYR A 176 15.09 4.45 18.21
C TYR A 176 14.45 5.76 18.67
N GLN A 177 14.89 6.30 19.79
CA GLN A 177 14.40 7.58 20.29
C GLN A 177 14.71 8.72 19.29
N PHE A 178 15.92 8.76 18.76
CA PHE A 178 16.34 9.74 17.75
C PHE A 178 15.49 9.67 16.49
N LEU A 179 15.28 8.46 15.92
CA LEU A 179 14.45 8.26 14.75
C LEU A 179 12.98 8.63 15.01
N SER A 180 12.47 8.27 16.18
CA SER A 180 11.12 8.67 16.61
C SER A 180 10.96 10.18 16.71
N ASP A 181 11.93 10.90 17.23
CA ASP A 181 11.91 12.37 17.31
C ASP A 181 11.99 13.03 15.93
N LYS A 182 12.79 12.48 15.02
CA LYS A 182 12.83 12.90 13.62
C LYS A 182 11.49 12.69 12.93
N PHE A 183 10.94 11.48 13.05
CA PHE A 183 9.64 11.13 12.47
C PHE A 183 8.52 12.00 13.05
N ARG A 184 8.52 12.21 14.38
CA ARG A 184 7.58 13.10 15.06
C ARG A 184 7.59 14.49 14.47
N THR A 185 8.78 15.02 14.21
CA THR A 185 8.94 16.37 13.63
C THR A 185 8.34 16.42 12.23
N ALA A 186 8.67 15.45 11.38
CA ALA A 186 8.17 15.37 10.01
C ALA A 186 6.63 15.24 9.97
N ILE A 187 6.08 14.28 10.73
CA ILE A 187 4.63 14.04 10.74
C ILE A 187 3.85 15.18 11.39
N TYR A 188 4.42 15.83 12.41
CA TYR A 188 3.83 17.04 13.00
C TYR A 188 3.75 18.19 12.00
N ASN A 189 4.85 18.51 11.33
CA ASN A 189 4.89 19.55 10.31
C ASN A 189 3.88 19.27 9.20
N HIS A 190 3.84 18.01 8.76
CA HIS A 190 2.93 17.56 7.72
C HIS A 190 1.46 17.73 8.13
N TYR A 191 1.03 17.18 9.26
CA TYR A 191 -0.38 17.24 9.68
C TYR A 191 -0.79 18.62 10.18
N SER A 192 0.14 19.39 10.78
CA SER A 192 -0.13 20.77 11.14
C SER A 192 -0.41 21.63 9.91
N SER A 193 0.36 21.46 8.84
CA SER A 193 0.17 22.22 7.59
C SER A 193 -1.05 21.80 6.78
N ARG A 194 -1.38 20.49 6.78
CA ARG A 194 -2.44 19.93 5.93
C ARG A 194 -3.80 19.86 6.62
N LEU A 195 -3.82 19.61 7.91
CA LEU A 195 -5.04 19.34 8.68
C LEU A 195 -5.23 20.33 9.84
N ASN A 196 -4.30 21.26 10.03
CA ASN A 196 -4.22 22.08 11.24
C ASN A 196 -4.27 21.23 12.54
N ALA A 197 -3.72 20.01 12.47
CA ALA A 197 -3.71 19.07 13.57
C ALA A 197 -2.52 19.28 14.49
N LYS A 198 -2.69 18.90 15.76
CA LYS A 198 -1.66 18.98 16.80
C LYS A 198 -1.43 17.63 17.42
N ILE A 199 -0.19 17.31 17.75
CA ILE A 199 0.12 16.14 18.58
C ILE A 199 -0.40 16.42 20.00
N VAL A 200 -1.26 15.53 20.49
CA VAL A 200 -1.77 15.57 21.87
C VAL A 200 -0.80 14.84 22.78
N THR A 201 -0.37 13.65 22.36
CA THR A 201 0.61 12.83 23.07
C THR A 201 1.29 11.87 22.10
N TYR A 202 2.46 11.40 22.47
CA TYR A 202 3.11 10.24 21.87
C TYR A 202 3.83 9.45 22.95
N HIS A 203 3.93 8.16 22.77
CA HIS A 203 4.62 7.28 23.71
C HIS A 203 5.08 6.00 23.04
N LEU A 204 6.14 5.43 23.58
CA LEU A 204 6.60 4.10 23.22
C LEU A 204 5.54 3.09 23.70
N VAL A 205 5.08 2.25 22.79
CA VAL A 205 4.24 1.09 23.11
C VAL A 205 5.19 -0.05 23.43
N ASP A 206 5.13 -0.52 24.68
CA ASP A 206 5.98 -1.63 25.13
C ASP A 206 5.67 -2.88 24.29
N ASN A 207 6.67 -3.38 23.56
CA ASN A 207 6.51 -4.53 22.70
C ASN A 207 7.43 -5.64 23.21
N GLU A 208 6.91 -6.48 24.12
CA GLU A 208 7.65 -7.60 24.76
C GLU A 208 8.17 -8.65 23.74
N TYR A 209 7.83 -8.55 22.45
CA TYR A 209 8.07 -9.63 21.49
C TYR A 209 9.26 -9.41 20.53
N PHE A 210 9.84 -8.21 20.45
CA PHE A 210 10.93 -7.92 19.51
C PHE A 210 12.00 -7.05 20.14
N GLU A 211 13.11 -7.65 20.53
CA GLU A 211 14.29 -6.95 21.08
C GLU A 211 14.91 -5.95 20.08
N ASP A 212 14.62 -6.11 18.79
CA ASP A 212 15.20 -5.33 17.69
C ASP A 212 14.23 -4.35 17.04
N SER A 213 13.11 -4.02 17.69
CA SER A 213 12.12 -3.10 17.16
C SER A 213 11.50 -2.22 18.24
N ALA A 214 11.03 -1.04 17.82
CA ALA A 214 10.30 -0.12 18.69
C ALA A 214 9.03 0.37 17.99
N THR A 215 7.92 0.43 18.73
CA THR A 215 6.65 0.96 18.25
C THR A 215 6.28 2.21 19.04
N TYR A 216 6.04 3.30 18.33
CA TYR A 216 5.55 4.55 18.91
C TYR A 216 4.13 4.82 18.44
N LEU A 217 3.27 5.23 19.37
CA LEU A 217 1.91 5.68 19.09
C LEU A 217 1.87 7.20 19.18
N PHE A 218 1.43 7.83 18.09
CA PHE A 218 1.19 9.27 18.01
C PHE A 218 -0.31 9.52 17.98
N ILE A 219 -0.79 10.39 18.88
CA ILE A 219 -2.21 10.77 18.96
C ILE A 219 -2.30 12.24 18.54
N PHE A 220 -3.09 12.49 17.51
CA PHE A 220 -3.34 13.81 16.94
C PHE A 220 -4.76 14.26 17.22
N LYS A 221 -4.94 15.57 17.20
CA LYS A 221 -6.24 16.24 17.28
C LYS A 221 -6.31 17.31 16.21
N ASP A 222 -7.33 17.24 15.37
CA ASP A 222 -7.58 18.23 14.32
C ASP A 222 -8.30 19.47 14.84
N ASP A 223 -8.54 20.46 13.97
CA ASP A 223 -9.23 21.71 14.28
C ASP A 223 -10.71 21.53 14.68
N LYS A 224 -11.31 20.40 14.30
CA LYS A 224 -12.68 20.00 14.65
C LYS A 224 -12.76 19.21 15.96
N ASN A 225 -11.64 19.04 16.64
CA ASN A 225 -11.47 18.25 17.85
C ASN A 225 -11.64 16.73 17.65
N TYR A 226 -11.57 16.20 16.42
CA TYR A 226 -11.46 14.77 16.19
C TYR A 226 -10.06 14.30 16.50
N THR A 227 -9.96 13.17 17.20
CA THR A 227 -8.69 12.50 17.44
C THR A 227 -8.49 11.37 16.44
N PHE A 228 -7.24 11.19 16.03
CA PHE A 228 -6.80 10.04 15.23
C PHE A 228 -5.42 9.60 15.69
N GLU A 229 -5.09 8.35 15.42
CA GLU A 229 -3.90 7.68 15.90
C GLU A 229 -3.08 7.19 14.73
N LEU A 230 -1.76 7.21 14.90
CA LEU A 230 -0.79 6.67 13.96
C LEU A 230 0.23 5.88 14.76
N SER A 231 0.32 4.59 14.50
CA SER A 231 1.41 3.75 15.04
C SER A 231 2.58 3.75 14.05
N VAL A 232 3.79 3.88 14.58
CA VAL A 232 5.02 3.84 13.78
C VAL A 232 5.93 2.75 14.33
N HIS A 233 6.28 1.83 13.48
CA HIS A 233 7.15 0.70 13.79
C HIS A 233 8.53 0.94 13.19
N PHE A 234 9.55 0.84 14.03
CA PHE A 234 10.95 0.96 13.66
C PHE A 234 11.63 -0.40 13.84
N THR A 235 12.29 -0.88 12.81
CA THR A 235 13.10 -2.11 12.87
C THR A 235 14.45 -1.83 12.23
N ILE A 236 15.38 -1.28 13.02
CA ILE A 236 16.68 -0.83 12.55
C ILE A 236 17.49 -1.95 11.88
N PRO A 237 17.61 -3.17 12.46
CA PRO A 237 18.39 -4.24 11.84
C PRO A 237 17.90 -4.67 10.46
N SER A 238 16.62 -4.51 10.16
CA SER A 238 16.06 -4.81 8.84
C SER A 238 15.95 -3.59 7.92
N GLY A 239 16.34 -2.40 8.41
CA GLY A 239 16.24 -1.17 7.63
C GLY A 239 14.80 -0.77 7.31
N MET A 240 13.84 -1.06 8.20
CA MET A 240 12.42 -0.86 7.94
C MET A 240 11.78 0.10 8.94
N ILE A 241 11.01 1.07 8.43
CA ILE A 241 10.07 1.89 9.22
C ILE A 241 8.75 1.89 8.47
N TYR A 242 7.65 1.66 9.19
CA TYR A 242 6.32 1.74 8.58
C TYR A 242 5.27 2.23 9.58
N THR A 243 4.18 2.79 9.05
CA THR A 243 3.04 3.25 9.84
C THR A 243 1.83 2.34 9.65
N ASN A 244 1.02 2.21 10.69
CA ASN A 244 -0.27 1.51 10.71
C ASN A 244 -1.37 2.44 11.21
#